data_47681148a46008112d1b97db3a63d0e5
#
_entry.id   47681148a46008112d1b97db3a63d0e5
#
_cell.length_a   1.000
_cell.length_b   1.000
_cell.length_c   1.000
_cell.angle_alpha   90.00
_cell.angle_beta   90.00
_cell.angle_gamma   90.00
#
_symmetry.space_group_name_H-M   'P 1'
#
loop_
_entity.id
_entity.type
_entity.pdbx_description
1 polymer ?
#
loop_
_entity_poly.entity_id
_entity_poly.type
_entity_poly.pdbx_seq_one_letter_code
_entity_poly.pdbx_strand_id
1 'polypeptide(L)'
;MAMSDRLLAAWYNGHPALKLLLPLEWLYRRVVVRKRERFLAGEGNVYQPPVPLVVVGNITVGGTGKTPLILWMIEHCQRSGLRVGVVSRGYGAKPPQLPWRVAAEQSADVAGDEPLLIVQRTGVPLMIDPDRSRAVQALLAAEPLDLILSDDGMQHYRMARDLELVLIDAARGLGNRRCLPAGPLREPVERLQSVDAVLYNGTGDDREDGFAFRLAPTALVNLQSGERRGLEHFAPGQALHAVAGIGNPQRFFTTLETLHWQPVPHAFADHAEYSAQALSFTPSLPLVMTEKDAVKCRAFAAPDWWYLAVDAVPSPAFVAWFDTQLMRLLPARLLP
;
A
#
# COMPACT_ATOMS: atom_id res chain seq x y z
N MET A 1 3.27 24.07 -6.30
CA MET A 1 2.75 22.79 -6.82
C MET A 1 3.84 22.16 -7.67
N ALA A 2 4.35 20.99 -7.27
CA ALA A 2 5.39 20.27 -8.00
C ALA A 2 4.90 19.89 -9.41
N MET A 3 5.80 19.62 -10.35
CA MET A 3 5.45 19.22 -11.72
C MET A 3 4.65 17.89 -11.73
N SER A 4 4.94 17.01 -10.77
CA SER A 4 4.20 15.77 -10.51
C SER A 4 2.73 16.01 -10.18
N ASP A 5 2.43 17.01 -9.34
CA ASP A 5 1.06 17.31 -8.90
C ASP A 5 0.22 17.87 -10.04
N ARG A 6 0.83 18.69 -10.90
CA ARG A 6 0.18 19.23 -12.10
C ARG A 6 -0.18 18.14 -13.11
N LEU A 7 0.73 17.19 -13.30
CA LEU A 7 0.50 16.05 -14.18
C LEU A 7 -0.58 15.12 -13.62
N LEU A 8 -0.53 14.85 -12.32
CA LEU A 8 -1.56 14.07 -11.64
C LEU A 8 -2.94 14.74 -11.80
N ALA A 9 -3.06 16.03 -11.50
CA ALA A 9 -4.28 16.79 -11.68
C ALA A 9 -4.77 16.75 -13.15
N ALA A 10 -3.86 16.87 -14.12
CA ALA A 10 -4.20 16.81 -15.54
C ALA A 10 -4.80 15.45 -15.93
N TRP A 11 -4.28 14.34 -15.42
CA TRP A 11 -4.81 12.99 -15.68
C TRP A 11 -6.24 12.78 -15.17
N TYR A 12 -6.57 13.36 -14.01
CA TYR A 12 -7.89 13.22 -13.42
C TYR A 12 -8.89 14.27 -13.91
N ASN A 13 -8.42 15.46 -14.31
CA ASN A 13 -9.28 16.54 -14.82
C ASN A 13 -9.37 16.58 -16.36
N GLY A 14 -8.70 15.68 -17.07
CA GLY A 14 -8.81 15.56 -18.52
C GLY A 14 -8.16 16.71 -19.31
N HIS A 15 -6.98 17.20 -18.91
CA HIS A 15 -6.32 18.33 -19.55
C HIS A 15 -6.01 18.06 -21.04
N PRO A 16 -6.38 18.94 -21.99
CA PRO A 16 -6.29 18.69 -23.42
C PRO A 16 -4.85 18.46 -23.93
N ALA A 17 -3.83 19.02 -23.29
CA ALA A 17 -2.43 18.81 -23.65
C ALA A 17 -1.97 17.33 -23.52
N LEU A 18 -2.70 16.50 -22.76
CA LEU A 18 -2.41 15.06 -22.66
C LEU A 18 -2.55 14.35 -24.01
N LYS A 19 -3.31 14.92 -24.96
CA LYS A 19 -3.41 14.37 -26.33
C LYS A 19 -2.06 14.31 -27.05
N LEU A 20 -1.13 15.20 -26.73
CA LEU A 20 0.23 15.18 -27.28
C LEU A 20 1.05 13.96 -26.82
N LEU A 21 0.65 13.34 -25.72
CA LEU A 21 1.32 12.16 -25.16
C LEU A 21 0.76 10.84 -25.70
N LEU A 22 -0.30 10.86 -26.53
CA LEU A 22 -0.95 9.66 -27.06
C LEU A 22 -0.02 8.73 -27.85
N PRO A 23 0.93 9.21 -28.67
CA PRO A 23 1.87 8.30 -29.36
C PRO A 23 2.77 7.55 -28.37
N LEU A 24 3.19 8.21 -27.29
CA LEU A 24 4.01 7.59 -26.24
C LEU A 24 3.18 6.60 -25.40
N GLU A 25 1.93 6.93 -25.10
CA GLU A 25 0.99 6.01 -24.46
C GLU A 25 0.80 4.73 -25.29
N TRP A 26 0.57 4.88 -26.59
CA TRP A 26 0.40 3.73 -27.49
C TRP A 26 1.62 2.79 -27.45
N LEU A 27 2.83 3.34 -27.49
CA LEU A 27 4.05 2.56 -27.39
C LEU A 27 4.16 1.86 -26.03
N TYR A 28 3.94 2.61 -24.94
CA TYR A 28 3.93 2.08 -23.56
C TYR A 28 2.94 0.94 -23.40
N ARG A 29 1.67 1.15 -23.85
CA ARG A 29 0.60 0.15 -23.79
C ARG A 29 1.00 -1.13 -24.54
N ARG A 30 1.59 -1.02 -25.74
CA ARG A 30 2.07 -2.21 -26.49
C ARG A 30 3.13 -3.00 -25.72
N VAL A 31 4.07 -2.31 -25.09
CA VAL A 31 5.12 -2.96 -24.29
C VAL A 31 4.51 -3.70 -23.09
N VAL A 32 3.61 -3.05 -22.35
CA VAL A 32 2.98 -3.63 -21.15
C VAL A 32 2.09 -4.83 -21.53
N VAL A 33 1.26 -4.69 -22.55
CA VAL A 33 0.38 -5.77 -23.04
C VAL A 33 1.21 -6.97 -23.49
N ARG A 34 2.24 -6.73 -24.32
CA ARG A 34 3.11 -7.80 -24.83
C ARG A 34 3.87 -8.53 -23.71
N LYS A 35 4.30 -7.78 -22.69
CA LYS A 35 4.95 -8.37 -21.50
C LYS A 35 4.00 -9.34 -20.78
N ARG A 36 2.73 -8.97 -20.65
CA ARG A 36 1.70 -9.80 -20.04
C ARG A 36 1.35 -11.01 -20.91
N GLU A 37 1.17 -10.82 -22.22
CA GLU A 37 0.89 -11.90 -23.16
C GLU A 37 1.97 -12.98 -23.11
N ARG A 38 3.23 -12.60 -23.07
CA ARG A 38 4.35 -13.53 -22.89
C ARG A 38 4.27 -14.34 -21.60
N PHE A 39 3.91 -13.67 -20.51
CA PHE A 39 3.69 -14.35 -19.23
C PHE A 39 2.55 -15.38 -19.33
N LEU A 40 1.41 -15.01 -19.92
CA LEU A 40 0.25 -15.90 -20.09
C LEU A 40 0.55 -17.07 -21.04
N ALA A 41 1.41 -16.85 -22.05
CA ALA A 41 1.87 -17.88 -22.95
C ALA A 41 2.91 -18.83 -22.32
N GLY A 42 3.29 -18.60 -21.05
CA GLY A 42 4.34 -19.37 -20.37
C GLY A 42 5.75 -19.10 -20.94
N GLU A 43 5.90 -17.99 -21.69
CA GLU A 43 7.19 -17.59 -22.23
C GLU A 43 8.06 -16.95 -21.15
N GLY A 44 9.28 -17.44 -21.03
CA GLY A 44 10.28 -16.93 -20.09
C GLY A 44 10.43 -17.78 -18.84
N ASN A 45 11.36 -17.37 -17.99
CA ASN A 45 11.66 -18.07 -16.74
C ASN A 45 10.74 -17.54 -15.63
N VAL A 46 9.54 -18.15 -15.50
CA VAL A 46 8.57 -17.82 -14.46
C VAL A 46 8.81 -18.73 -13.26
N TYR A 47 9.20 -18.15 -12.14
CA TYR A 47 9.38 -18.88 -10.89
C TYR A 47 8.02 -19.27 -10.31
N GLN A 48 7.85 -20.56 -10.02
CA GLN A 48 6.65 -21.11 -9.36
C GLN A 48 6.96 -21.33 -7.88
N PRO A 49 6.39 -20.55 -6.95
CA PRO A 49 6.55 -20.79 -5.52
C PRO A 49 5.94 -22.15 -5.12
N PRO A 50 6.54 -22.87 -4.15
CA PRO A 50 5.97 -24.13 -3.63
C PRO A 50 4.80 -23.90 -2.65
N VAL A 51 4.50 -22.65 -2.30
CA VAL A 51 3.37 -22.24 -1.45
C VAL A 51 2.53 -21.22 -2.20
N PRO A 52 1.23 -21.09 -1.87
CA PRO A 52 0.37 -20.10 -2.49
C PRO A 52 0.92 -18.68 -2.40
N LEU A 53 0.76 -17.94 -3.48
CA LEU A 53 1.19 -16.56 -3.59
C LEU A 53 0.04 -15.66 -4.04
N VAL A 54 -0.28 -14.67 -3.22
CA VAL A 54 -1.30 -13.65 -3.47
C VAL A 54 -0.63 -12.33 -3.80
N VAL A 55 -0.92 -11.79 -4.98
CA VAL A 55 -0.46 -10.47 -5.39
C VAL A 55 -1.50 -9.42 -5.02
N VAL A 56 -1.07 -8.41 -4.26
CA VAL A 56 -1.88 -7.23 -3.96
C VAL A 56 -1.25 -6.02 -4.67
N GLY A 57 -2.04 -5.35 -5.50
CA GLY A 57 -1.48 -4.24 -6.27
C GLY A 57 -2.53 -3.29 -6.81
N ASN A 58 -2.11 -2.44 -7.71
CA ASN A 58 -2.99 -1.51 -8.40
C ASN A 58 -2.54 -1.30 -9.86
N ILE A 59 -3.46 -0.84 -10.68
CA ILE A 59 -3.17 -0.50 -12.09
C ILE A 59 -3.00 1.01 -12.28
N THR A 60 -3.20 1.84 -11.25
CA THR A 60 -3.00 3.30 -11.29
C THR A 60 -1.71 3.69 -10.56
N VAL A 61 -1.15 4.84 -10.87
CA VAL A 61 -0.12 5.45 -10.02
C VAL A 61 -0.76 6.13 -8.82
N GLY A 62 -0.06 6.11 -7.67
CA GLY A 62 -0.48 6.73 -6.41
C GLY A 62 -1.03 5.76 -5.38
N GLY A 63 -1.34 6.28 -4.21
CA GLY A 63 -1.83 5.50 -3.07
C GLY A 63 -3.28 5.05 -3.25
N THR A 64 -3.52 3.75 -3.18
CA THR A 64 -4.86 3.13 -3.28
C THR A 64 -5.29 2.44 -1.98
N GLY A 65 -4.44 2.45 -0.94
CA GLY A 65 -4.71 1.76 0.32
C GLY A 65 -4.18 0.33 0.38
N LYS A 66 -3.15 0.00 -0.41
CA LYS A 66 -2.53 -1.35 -0.41
C LYS A 66 -2.03 -1.78 0.96
N THR A 67 -1.19 -0.95 1.59
CA THR A 67 -0.56 -1.30 2.86
C THR A 67 -1.57 -1.63 3.96
N PRO A 68 -2.62 -0.83 4.21
CA PRO A 68 -3.66 -1.21 5.17
C PRO A 68 -4.38 -2.52 4.82
N LEU A 69 -4.65 -2.80 3.54
CA LEU A 69 -5.26 -4.07 3.15
C LEU A 69 -4.32 -5.26 3.36
N ILE A 70 -3.04 -5.11 3.04
CA ILE A 70 -2.01 -6.14 3.30
C ILE A 70 -1.91 -6.43 4.79
N LEU A 71 -1.91 -5.39 5.64
CA LEU A 71 -1.93 -5.54 7.10
C LEU A 71 -3.14 -6.35 7.56
N TRP A 72 -4.33 -5.99 7.07
CA TRP A 72 -5.56 -6.74 7.37
C TRP A 72 -5.45 -8.20 6.93
N MET A 73 -4.96 -8.47 5.71
CA MET A 73 -4.80 -9.84 5.20
C MET A 73 -3.82 -10.65 6.04
N ILE A 74 -2.70 -10.05 6.45
CA ILE A 74 -1.73 -10.70 7.34
C ILE A 74 -2.40 -11.08 8.65
N GLU A 75 -3.04 -10.12 9.32
CA GLU A 75 -3.69 -10.34 10.62
C GLU A 75 -4.83 -11.35 10.52
N HIS A 76 -5.59 -11.33 9.41
CA HIS A 76 -6.66 -12.29 9.14
C HIS A 76 -6.12 -13.72 9.00
N CYS A 77 -5.06 -13.91 8.23
CA CYS A 77 -4.42 -15.21 8.04
C CYS A 77 -3.72 -15.69 9.33
N GLN A 78 -3.05 -14.80 10.08
CA GLN A 78 -2.42 -15.15 11.36
C GLN A 78 -3.45 -15.61 12.41
N ARG A 79 -4.62 -14.98 12.46
CA ARG A 79 -5.73 -15.42 13.34
C ARG A 79 -6.23 -16.85 13.01
N SER A 80 -6.08 -17.25 11.76
CA SER A 80 -6.36 -18.62 11.31
C SER A 80 -5.16 -19.57 11.48
N GLY A 81 -4.09 -19.14 12.16
CA GLY A 81 -2.91 -19.97 12.44
C GLY A 81 -1.94 -20.11 11.27
N LEU A 82 -2.11 -19.36 10.17
CA LEU A 82 -1.24 -19.44 9.01
C LEU A 82 0.06 -18.66 9.19
N ARG A 83 1.16 -19.22 8.73
CA ARG A 83 2.47 -18.57 8.66
C ARG A 83 2.56 -17.78 7.37
N VAL A 84 2.42 -16.46 7.48
CA VAL A 84 2.43 -15.55 6.34
C VAL A 84 3.80 -14.90 6.18
N GLY A 85 4.30 -14.83 4.96
CA GLY A 85 5.45 -14.01 4.60
C GLY A 85 5.09 -12.93 3.58
N VAL A 86 5.88 -11.86 3.51
CA VAL A 86 5.63 -10.77 2.57
C VAL A 86 6.87 -10.53 1.71
N VAL A 87 6.64 -10.25 0.43
CA VAL A 87 7.68 -9.75 -0.47
C VAL A 87 7.27 -8.41 -1.05
N SER A 88 8.19 -7.45 -1.04
CA SER A 88 7.97 -6.11 -1.60
C SER A 88 9.16 -5.66 -2.45
N ARG A 89 8.97 -4.60 -3.22
CA ARG A 89 10.04 -3.99 -4.03
C ARG A 89 11.12 -3.32 -3.18
N GLY A 90 10.71 -2.83 -2.01
CA GLY A 90 11.54 -1.92 -1.26
C GLY A 90 11.72 -0.59 -1.99
N TYR A 91 10.62 0.00 -2.47
CA TYR A 91 10.71 1.31 -3.13
C TYR A 91 11.32 2.35 -2.18
N GLY A 92 12.33 3.09 -2.67
CA GLY A 92 13.07 4.06 -1.85
C GLY A 92 14.10 3.47 -0.88
N ALA A 93 14.06 2.15 -0.62
CA ALA A 93 15.01 1.49 0.26
C ALA A 93 16.43 1.45 -0.33
N LYS A 94 17.42 1.56 0.55
CA LYS A 94 18.86 1.50 0.22
C LYS A 94 19.54 0.45 1.10
N PRO A 95 19.17 -0.84 0.98
CA PRO A 95 19.79 -1.90 1.76
C PRO A 95 21.24 -2.14 1.28
N PRO A 96 22.14 -2.68 2.14
CA PRO A 96 23.52 -2.96 1.77
C PRO A 96 23.66 -4.07 0.74
N GLN A 97 22.66 -4.95 0.63
CA GLN A 97 22.62 -6.05 -0.35
C GLN A 97 21.17 -6.44 -0.68
N LEU A 98 20.98 -7.22 -1.75
CA LEU A 98 19.69 -7.77 -2.14
C LEU A 98 19.80 -9.27 -2.40
N PRO A 99 18.79 -10.10 -2.07
CA PRO A 99 17.57 -9.72 -1.32
C PRO A 99 17.87 -9.31 0.11
N TRP A 100 17.02 -8.44 0.69
CA TRP A 100 17.21 -7.92 2.04
C TRP A 100 16.03 -8.25 2.96
N ARG A 101 16.33 -8.85 4.12
CA ARG A 101 15.33 -9.10 5.16
C ARG A 101 15.09 -7.82 5.97
N VAL A 102 13.85 -7.39 6.04
CA VAL A 102 13.46 -6.24 6.84
C VAL A 102 13.29 -6.65 8.30
N ALA A 103 13.89 -5.88 9.20
CA ALA A 103 13.75 -6.02 10.66
C ALA A 103 13.14 -4.73 11.25
N ALA A 104 12.39 -4.87 12.34
CA ALA A 104 11.62 -3.78 12.93
C ALA A 104 12.47 -2.61 13.44
N GLU A 105 13.74 -2.87 13.77
CA GLU A 105 14.71 -1.91 14.33
C GLU A 105 15.45 -1.12 13.25
N GLN A 106 15.30 -1.50 11.98
CA GLN A 106 15.98 -0.82 10.88
C GLN A 106 15.41 0.56 10.63
N SER A 107 16.20 1.41 9.97
CA SER A 107 15.70 2.71 9.50
C SER A 107 14.87 2.55 8.23
N ALA A 108 13.99 3.51 7.99
CA ALA A 108 13.19 3.56 6.77
C ALA A 108 14.07 3.71 5.50
N ASP A 109 15.26 4.32 5.60
CA ASP A 109 16.20 4.45 4.48
C ASP A 109 16.74 3.08 4.02
N VAL A 110 16.95 2.15 4.96
CA VAL A 110 17.45 0.80 4.65
C VAL A 110 16.31 -0.11 4.21
N ALA A 111 15.20 -0.08 4.93
CA ALA A 111 14.10 -1.02 4.78
C ALA A 111 13.01 -0.57 3.77
N GLY A 112 12.86 0.74 3.58
CA GLY A 112 11.69 1.35 2.94
C GLY A 112 10.55 1.57 3.94
N ASP A 113 9.82 2.66 3.82
CA ASP A 113 8.74 3.04 4.76
C ASP A 113 7.61 2.00 4.81
N GLU A 114 7.09 1.54 3.68
CA GLU A 114 5.98 0.57 3.65
C GLU A 114 6.39 -0.83 4.16
N PRO A 115 7.52 -1.43 3.73
CA PRO A 115 7.96 -2.69 4.27
C PRO A 115 8.28 -2.63 5.78
N LEU A 116 8.89 -1.55 6.24
CA LEU A 116 9.18 -1.35 7.66
C LEU A 116 7.90 -1.25 8.50
N LEU A 117 6.90 -0.49 8.02
CA LEU A 117 5.59 -0.40 8.64
C LEU A 117 4.93 -1.78 8.78
N ILE A 118 4.93 -2.60 7.72
CA ILE A 118 4.35 -3.95 7.75
C ILE A 118 5.03 -4.80 8.83
N VAL A 119 6.36 -4.82 8.87
CA VAL A 119 7.09 -5.62 9.86
C VAL A 119 6.86 -5.12 11.29
N GLN A 120 6.87 -3.80 11.51
CA GLN A 120 6.63 -3.22 12.83
C GLN A 120 5.21 -3.48 13.36
N ARG A 121 4.21 -3.55 12.47
CA ARG A 121 2.81 -3.82 12.84
C ARG A 121 2.52 -5.29 13.08
N THR A 122 3.11 -6.19 12.31
CA THR A 122 2.67 -7.59 12.23
C THR A 122 3.71 -8.61 12.65
N GLY A 123 4.99 -8.22 12.69
CA GLY A 123 6.11 -9.12 12.99
C GLY A 123 6.36 -10.20 11.92
N VAL A 124 5.67 -10.18 10.77
CA VAL A 124 5.86 -11.19 9.72
C VAL A 124 7.24 -11.08 9.07
N PRO A 125 7.82 -12.20 8.64
CA PRO A 125 9.02 -12.17 7.82
C PRO A 125 8.75 -11.47 6.48
N LEU A 126 9.56 -10.46 6.17
CA LEU A 126 9.43 -9.66 4.96
C LEU A 126 10.78 -9.52 4.27
N MET A 127 10.78 -9.78 2.96
CA MET A 127 11.94 -9.64 2.10
C MET A 127 11.72 -8.59 1.03
N ILE A 128 12.69 -7.69 0.84
CA ILE A 128 12.65 -6.72 -0.26
C ILE A 128 13.68 -7.08 -1.34
N ASP A 129 13.23 -6.99 -2.58
CA ASP A 129 14.07 -7.11 -3.78
C ASP A 129 13.28 -6.62 -5.01
N PRO A 130 13.88 -5.82 -5.93
CA PRO A 130 13.29 -5.54 -7.23
C PRO A 130 12.94 -6.80 -8.03
N ASP A 131 13.74 -7.87 -7.92
CA ASP A 131 13.39 -9.22 -8.40
C ASP A 131 12.62 -9.98 -7.32
N ARG A 132 11.27 -9.95 -7.41
CA ARG A 132 10.37 -10.62 -6.46
C ARG A 132 10.59 -12.13 -6.41
N SER A 133 10.98 -12.75 -7.52
CA SER A 133 11.24 -14.19 -7.57
C SER A 133 12.40 -14.55 -6.66
N ARG A 134 13.47 -13.73 -6.67
CA ARG A 134 14.62 -13.88 -5.78
C ARG A 134 14.25 -13.59 -4.32
N ALA A 135 13.39 -12.58 -4.08
CA ALA A 135 12.86 -12.30 -2.74
C ALA A 135 12.08 -13.49 -2.17
N VAL A 136 11.19 -14.10 -2.96
CA VAL A 136 10.41 -15.27 -2.54
C VAL A 136 11.32 -16.46 -2.25
N GLN A 137 12.29 -16.75 -3.09
CA GLN A 137 13.26 -17.84 -2.87
C GLN A 137 14.03 -17.66 -1.57
N ALA A 138 14.55 -16.46 -1.33
CA ALA A 138 15.29 -16.15 -0.11
C ALA A 138 14.39 -16.22 1.14
N LEU A 139 13.15 -15.77 1.04
CA LEU A 139 12.18 -15.80 2.13
C LEU A 139 11.84 -17.24 2.51
N LEU A 140 11.54 -18.11 1.54
CA LEU A 140 11.22 -19.52 1.75
C LEU A 140 12.42 -20.36 2.23
N ALA A 141 13.65 -19.96 1.89
CA ALA A 141 14.84 -20.57 2.42
C ALA A 141 15.10 -20.24 3.90
N ALA A 142 14.60 -19.09 4.34
CA ALA A 142 14.78 -18.61 5.72
C ALA A 142 13.67 -19.05 6.68
N GLU A 143 12.43 -19.20 6.19
CA GLU A 143 11.25 -19.39 7.04
C GLU A 143 10.28 -20.42 6.42
N PRO A 144 9.73 -21.34 7.23
CA PRO A 144 8.64 -22.20 6.79
C PRO A 144 7.34 -21.39 6.73
N LEU A 145 6.81 -21.16 5.54
CA LEU A 145 5.61 -20.36 5.30
C LEU A 145 4.48 -21.20 4.70
N ASP A 146 3.24 -20.78 4.95
CA ASP A 146 2.04 -21.37 4.39
C ASP A 146 1.45 -20.51 3.25
N LEU A 147 1.73 -19.18 3.28
CA LEU A 147 1.23 -18.20 2.32
C LEU A 147 2.23 -17.06 2.14
N ILE A 148 2.35 -16.57 0.92
CA ILE A 148 3.12 -15.36 0.61
C ILE A 148 2.20 -14.28 0.04
N LEU A 149 2.32 -13.06 0.57
CA LEU A 149 1.72 -11.85 0.01
C LEU A 149 2.78 -11.05 -0.74
N SER A 150 2.49 -10.66 -1.97
CA SER A 150 3.36 -9.79 -2.76
C SER A 150 2.79 -8.38 -2.83
N ASP A 151 3.46 -7.45 -2.16
CA ASP A 151 3.11 -6.02 -2.19
C ASP A 151 3.56 -5.39 -3.51
N ASP A 152 2.61 -4.72 -4.19
CA ASP A 152 2.77 -4.05 -5.50
C ASP A 152 3.44 -4.97 -6.55
N GLY A 153 3.01 -6.24 -6.59
CA GLY A 153 3.61 -7.28 -7.43
C GLY A 153 2.98 -7.44 -8.81
N MET A 154 1.92 -6.70 -9.17
CA MET A 154 1.14 -6.94 -10.38
C MET A 154 1.96 -6.93 -11.66
N GLN A 155 2.85 -5.97 -11.83
CA GLN A 155 3.69 -5.82 -13.04
C GLN A 155 4.92 -6.74 -13.04
N HIS A 156 5.09 -7.58 -12.00
CA HIS A 156 6.22 -8.51 -11.92
C HIS A 156 5.87 -9.89 -12.49
N TYR A 157 5.88 -10.02 -13.80
CA TYR A 157 5.51 -11.23 -14.55
C TYR A 157 6.54 -12.37 -14.55
N ARG A 158 7.64 -12.27 -13.78
CA ARG A 158 8.61 -13.36 -13.60
C ARG A 158 8.26 -14.32 -12.46
N MET A 159 7.14 -14.08 -11.78
CA MET A 159 6.68 -14.83 -10.63
C MET A 159 5.24 -15.28 -10.88
N ALA A 160 5.00 -16.58 -10.78
CA ALA A 160 3.66 -17.14 -10.81
C ALA A 160 2.89 -16.74 -9.54
N ARG A 161 1.60 -16.71 -9.66
CA ARG A 161 0.68 -16.25 -8.62
C ARG A 161 -0.61 -17.03 -8.69
N ASP A 162 -1.22 -17.24 -7.53
CA ASP A 162 -2.47 -17.98 -7.39
C ASP A 162 -3.69 -17.06 -7.31
N LEU A 163 -3.50 -15.84 -6.75
CA LEU A 163 -4.51 -14.79 -6.72
C LEU A 163 -3.90 -13.43 -7.04
N GLU A 164 -4.68 -12.61 -7.74
CA GLU A 164 -4.38 -11.20 -8.01
C GLU A 164 -5.51 -10.30 -7.52
N LEU A 165 -5.20 -9.43 -6.57
CA LEU A 165 -6.12 -8.44 -6.00
C LEU A 165 -5.73 -7.05 -6.47
N VAL A 166 -6.67 -6.34 -7.10
CA VAL A 166 -6.46 -4.96 -7.57
C VAL A 166 -7.22 -3.98 -6.72
N LEU A 167 -6.51 -2.97 -6.21
CA LEU A 167 -7.11 -1.90 -5.44
C LEU A 167 -7.31 -0.66 -6.29
N ILE A 168 -8.49 -0.08 -6.17
CA ILE A 168 -8.88 1.19 -6.82
C ILE A 168 -9.32 2.17 -5.72
N ASP A 169 -8.78 3.38 -5.73
CA ASP A 169 -9.34 4.48 -4.92
C ASP A 169 -10.67 4.91 -5.54
N ALA A 170 -11.77 4.70 -4.82
CA ALA A 170 -13.12 4.91 -5.36
C ALA A 170 -13.42 6.38 -5.73
N ALA A 171 -12.78 7.33 -5.04
CA ALA A 171 -12.95 8.76 -5.30
C ALA A 171 -12.21 9.21 -6.57
N ARG A 172 -11.03 8.63 -6.83
CA ARG A 172 -10.21 8.95 -8.01
C ARG A 172 -10.58 8.11 -9.23
N GLY A 173 -11.02 6.87 -9.00
CA GLY A 173 -11.28 5.89 -10.05
C GLY A 173 -10.04 5.61 -10.89
N LEU A 174 -10.26 5.50 -12.18
CA LEU A 174 -9.23 5.22 -13.19
C LEU A 174 -8.76 6.48 -13.95
N GLY A 175 -9.12 7.67 -13.46
CA GLY A 175 -8.83 8.94 -14.11
C GLY A 175 -9.36 8.99 -15.54
N ASN A 176 -8.54 9.48 -16.48
CA ASN A 176 -8.92 9.54 -17.90
C ASN A 176 -8.85 8.18 -18.63
N ARG A 177 -8.66 7.07 -17.91
CA ARG A 177 -8.61 5.67 -18.41
C ARG A 177 -7.50 5.40 -19.42
N ARG A 178 -6.45 6.22 -19.45
CA ARG A 178 -5.29 6.09 -20.32
C ARG A 178 -4.08 5.58 -19.56
N CYS A 179 -3.22 4.88 -20.29
CA CYS A 179 -1.93 4.45 -19.74
C CYS A 179 -0.92 5.60 -19.69
N LEU A 180 0.14 5.39 -18.93
CA LEU A 180 1.30 6.28 -18.89
C LEU A 180 1.86 6.52 -20.31
N PRO A 181 2.33 7.72 -20.63
CA PRO A 181 2.31 8.95 -19.82
C PRO A 181 1.06 9.81 -20.01
N ALA A 182 0.11 9.42 -20.86
CA ALA A 182 -1.09 10.21 -21.16
C ALA A 182 -2.19 10.10 -20.10
N GLY A 183 -2.08 9.17 -19.17
CA GLY A 183 -2.98 8.96 -18.05
C GLY A 183 -2.30 8.23 -16.89
N PRO A 184 -3.05 7.96 -15.81
CA PRO A 184 -2.50 7.41 -14.58
C PRO A 184 -2.28 5.89 -14.61
N LEU A 185 -2.64 5.18 -15.68
CA LEU A 185 -2.65 3.73 -15.68
C LEU A 185 -1.26 3.13 -15.95
N ARG A 186 -0.83 2.20 -15.11
CA ARG A 186 0.34 1.34 -15.31
C ARG A 186 0.03 0.18 -16.26
N GLU A 187 -1.23 -0.26 -16.29
CA GLU A 187 -1.76 -1.29 -17.17
C GLU A 187 -3.14 -0.86 -17.71
N PRO A 188 -3.54 -1.31 -18.91
CA PRO A 188 -4.81 -0.89 -19.50
C PRO A 188 -6.00 -1.40 -18.67
N VAL A 189 -7.16 -0.71 -18.80
CA VAL A 189 -8.38 -1.00 -18.02
C VAL A 189 -8.85 -2.46 -18.17
N GLU A 190 -8.65 -3.04 -19.34
CA GLU A 190 -9.00 -4.43 -19.66
C GLU A 190 -8.32 -5.44 -18.72
N ARG A 191 -7.25 -5.02 -18.05
CA ARG A 191 -6.56 -5.83 -17.03
C ARG A 191 -7.47 -6.23 -15.88
N LEU A 192 -8.45 -5.40 -15.54
CA LEU A 192 -9.42 -5.69 -14.46
C LEU A 192 -10.29 -6.91 -14.72
N GLN A 193 -10.50 -7.29 -16.00
CA GLN A 193 -11.29 -8.46 -16.37
C GLN A 193 -10.57 -9.81 -16.11
N SER A 194 -9.32 -9.75 -15.74
CA SER A 194 -8.45 -10.92 -15.63
C SER A 194 -7.75 -11.04 -14.28
N VAL A 195 -8.20 -10.28 -13.30
CA VAL A 195 -7.80 -10.40 -11.89
C VAL A 195 -8.87 -11.16 -11.13
N ASP A 196 -8.50 -11.74 -9.99
CA ASP A 196 -9.42 -12.55 -9.20
C ASP A 196 -10.39 -11.68 -8.39
N ALA A 197 -9.96 -10.50 -7.96
CA ALA A 197 -10.83 -9.52 -7.31
C ALA A 197 -10.38 -8.07 -7.52
N VAL A 198 -11.36 -7.18 -7.62
CA VAL A 198 -11.18 -5.73 -7.56
C VAL A 198 -11.73 -5.21 -6.23
N LEU A 199 -10.96 -4.39 -5.51
CA LEU A 199 -11.36 -3.79 -4.25
C LEU A 199 -11.38 -2.27 -4.38
N TYR A 200 -12.50 -1.67 -4.03
CA TYR A 200 -12.72 -0.22 -4.07
C TYR A 200 -12.55 0.39 -2.68
N ASN A 201 -11.49 1.19 -2.52
CA ASN A 201 -11.20 1.88 -1.27
C ASN A 201 -12.03 3.16 -1.14
N GLY A 202 -12.82 3.25 -0.08
CA GLY A 202 -13.62 4.44 0.26
C GLY A 202 -15.07 4.36 -0.20
N THR A 203 -15.56 3.17 -0.55
CA THR A 203 -17.00 2.88 -0.69
C THR A 203 -17.52 2.17 0.54
N GLY A 204 -18.82 2.37 0.87
CA GLY A 204 -19.49 1.64 1.94
C GLY A 204 -20.02 0.28 1.50
N ASP A 205 -20.40 0.17 0.23
CA ASP A 205 -21.09 -1.00 -0.32
C ASP A 205 -20.29 -1.62 -1.48
N ASP A 206 -20.44 -2.92 -1.65
CA ASP A 206 -19.89 -3.67 -2.77
C ASP A 206 -20.50 -3.19 -4.10
N ARG A 207 -19.72 -3.34 -5.17
CA ARG A 207 -20.13 -3.01 -6.53
C ARG A 207 -20.38 -4.30 -7.32
N GLU A 208 -21.08 -4.21 -8.43
CA GLU A 208 -21.27 -5.37 -9.32
C GLU A 208 -19.95 -5.95 -9.82
N ASP A 209 -18.91 -5.10 -9.95
CA ASP A 209 -17.60 -5.44 -10.49
C ASP A 209 -16.50 -5.57 -9.42
N GLY A 210 -16.85 -5.56 -8.11
CA GLY A 210 -15.86 -5.71 -7.05
C GLY A 210 -16.34 -5.39 -5.65
N PHE A 211 -15.46 -5.63 -4.71
CA PHE A 211 -15.71 -5.50 -3.28
C PHE A 211 -15.39 -4.12 -2.74
N ALA A 212 -16.08 -3.72 -1.70
CA ALA A 212 -15.81 -2.50 -0.97
C ALA A 212 -14.81 -2.73 0.16
N PHE A 213 -14.01 -1.72 0.46
CA PHE A 213 -13.34 -1.59 1.74
C PHE A 213 -13.16 -0.11 2.10
N ARG A 214 -13.07 0.17 3.37
CA ARG A 214 -12.80 1.51 3.88
C ARG A 214 -11.61 1.51 4.82
N LEU A 215 -10.99 2.65 4.97
CA LEU A 215 -9.96 2.89 5.97
C LEU A 215 -10.61 3.52 7.19
N ALA A 216 -10.44 2.89 8.35
CA ALA A 216 -10.99 3.34 9.61
C ALA A 216 -9.87 3.75 10.57
N PRO A 217 -9.88 4.99 11.10
CA PRO A 217 -9.04 5.36 12.22
C PRO A 217 -9.37 4.50 13.43
N THR A 218 -8.37 3.98 14.12
CA THR A 218 -8.57 3.06 15.25
C THR A 218 -7.94 3.53 16.54
N ALA A 219 -6.82 4.26 16.48
CA ALA A 219 -6.15 4.77 17.66
C ALA A 219 -5.14 5.87 17.30
N LEU A 220 -4.74 6.61 18.31
CA LEU A 220 -3.54 7.42 18.32
C LEU A 220 -2.41 6.63 18.97
N VAL A 221 -1.22 6.66 18.38
CA VAL A 221 -0.05 6.02 18.95
C VAL A 221 1.06 7.06 19.07
N ASN A 222 1.59 7.20 20.28
CA ASN A 222 2.70 8.11 20.53
C ASN A 222 3.98 7.60 19.89
N LEU A 223 4.69 8.46 19.15
CA LEU A 223 5.89 8.03 18.41
C LEU A 223 7.04 7.63 19.33
N GLN A 224 7.18 8.32 20.46
CA GLN A 224 8.31 8.13 21.37
C GLN A 224 8.10 6.95 22.32
N SER A 225 6.94 6.90 22.98
CA SER A 225 6.65 5.89 24.00
C SER A 225 6.02 4.60 23.43
N GLY A 226 5.41 4.68 22.24
CA GLY A 226 4.57 3.62 21.69
C GLY A 226 3.21 3.50 22.40
N GLU A 227 2.88 4.40 23.31
CA GLU A 227 1.62 4.39 24.04
C GLU A 227 0.44 4.52 23.06
N ARG A 228 -0.57 3.65 23.24
CA ARG A 228 -1.76 3.62 22.41
C ARG A 228 -2.94 4.26 23.17
N ARG A 229 -3.60 5.23 22.54
CA ARG A 229 -4.76 5.96 23.07
C ARG A 229 -5.93 5.84 22.11
N GLY A 230 -7.15 5.92 22.63
CA GLY A 230 -8.35 6.04 21.81
C GLY A 230 -8.45 7.39 21.10
N LEU A 231 -9.36 7.49 20.16
CA LEU A 231 -9.57 8.71 19.36
C LEU A 231 -10.11 9.89 20.20
N GLU A 232 -10.67 9.60 21.37
CA GLU A 232 -11.13 10.58 22.38
C GLU A 232 -9.97 11.28 23.12
N HIS A 233 -8.72 10.90 22.88
CA HIS A 233 -7.54 11.52 23.52
C HIS A 233 -7.47 13.02 23.24
N PHE A 234 -7.80 13.43 22.04
CA PHE A 234 -7.95 14.84 21.70
C PHE A 234 -9.42 15.23 21.74
N ALA A 235 -9.72 16.35 22.44
CA ALA A 235 -11.07 16.85 22.55
C ALA A 235 -11.61 17.35 21.19
N PRO A 236 -12.93 17.30 20.96
CA PRO A 236 -13.51 17.96 19.79
C PRO A 236 -13.14 19.44 19.74
N GLY A 237 -12.77 19.92 18.55
CA GLY A 237 -12.28 21.30 18.33
C GLY A 237 -10.83 21.55 18.70
N GLN A 238 -10.09 20.53 19.18
CA GLN A 238 -8.68 20.69 19.50
C GLN A 238 -7.85 20.94 18.24
N ALA A 239 -7.07 22.02 18.25
CA ALA A 239 -6.10 22.31 17.21
C ALA A 239 -4.86 21.39 17.33
N LEU A 240 -4.37 20.92 16.19
CA LEU A 240 -3.18 20.07 16.09
C LEU A 240 -2.48 20.26 14.75
N HIS A 241 -1.17 20.08 14.70
CA HIS A 241 -0.46 20.00 13.44
C HIS A 241 -0.69 18.64 12.78
N ALA A 242 -1.08 18.65 11.51
CA ALA A 242 -1.34 17.45 10.72
C ALA A 242 -0.28 17.28 9.64
N VAL A 243 0.54 16.24 9.72
CA VAL A 243 1.64 15.98 8.76
C VAL A 243 1.30 14.78 7.90
N ALA A 244 1.40 14.95 6.58
CA ALA A 244 1.18 13.86 5.63
C ALA A 244 2.09 13.97 4.41
N GLY A 245 3.00 12.97 4.24
CA GLY A 245 3.87 12.77 3.09
C GLY A 245 3.45 11.52 2.30
N ILE A 246 2.21 11.51 1.85
CA ILE A 246 1.58 10.40 1.11
C ILE A 246 0.96 10.90 -0.20
N GLY A 247 0.65 9.98 -1.12
CA GLY A 247 0.10 10.31 -2.44
C GLY A 247 -1.27 11.03 -2.44
N ASN A 248 -1.98 11.09 -1.30
CA ASN A 248 -3.21 11.86 -1.12
C ASN A 248 -3.30 12.45 0.30
N PRO A 249 -2.54 13.52 0.61
CA PRO A 249 -2.51 14.11 1.95
C PRO A 249 -3.86 14.68 2.37
N GLN A 250 -4.65 15.21 1.43
CA GLN A 250 -5.96 15.79 1.74
C GLN A 250 -6.90 14.77 2.38
N ARG A 251 -6.85 13.51 1.98
CA ARG A 251 -7.65 12.46 2.60
C ARG A 251 -7.33 12.30 4.09
N PHE A 252 -6.06 12.39 4.46
CA PHE A 252 -5.65 12.34 5.87
C PHE A 252 -6.20 13.53 6.65
N PHE A 253 -6.07 14.75 6.11
CA PHE A 253 -6.58 15.95 6.78
C PHE A 253 -8.10 15.90 6.97
N THR A 254 -8.84 15.52 5.93
CA THR A 254 -10.29 15.33 6.03
C THR A 254 -10.65 14.24 7.05
N THR A 255 -9.85 13.17 7.17
CA THR A 255 -10.07 12.16 8.22
C THR A 255 -9.97 12.78 9.61
N LEU A 256 -8.99 13.65 9.87
CA LEU A 256 -8.88 14.33 11.17
C LEU A 256 -10.04 15.28 11.43
N GLU A 257 -10.54 15.97 10.39
CA GLU A 257 -11.74 16.82 10.49
C GLU A 257 -13.00 16.00 10.83
N THR A 258 -13.14 14.80 10.28
CA THR A 258 -14.28 13.90 10.63
C THR A 258 -14.22 13.38 12.07
N LEU A 259 -13.05 13.41 12.70
CA LEU A 259 -12.85 13.16 14.12
C LEU A 259 -13.14 14.40 14.99
N HIS A 260 -13.64 15.48 14.36
CA HIS A 260 -13.94 16.76 15.00
C HIS A 260 -12.71 17.50 15.56
N TRP A 261 -11.50 17.20 15.05
CA TRP A 261 -10.29 17.98 15.38
C TRP A 261 -10.11 19.12 14.38
N GLN A 262 -9.24 20.08 14.73
CA GLN A 262 -8.91 21.21 13.88
C GLN A 262 -7.46 21.06 13.36
N PRO A 263 -7.25 20.34 12.26
CA PRO A 263 -5.92 20.13 11.72
C PRO A 263 -5.36 21.40 11.09
N VAL A 264 -4.11 21.75 11.43
CA VAL A 264 -3.28 22.67 10.68
C VAL A 264 -2.47 21.84 9.67
N PRO A 265 -2.82 21.85 8.37
CA PRO A 265 -2.28 20.89 7.41
C PRO A 265 -0.86 21.23 6.97
N HIS A 266 0.01 20.22 6.97
CA HIS A 266 1.38 20.25 6.45
C HIS A 266 1.55 19.08 5.47
N ALA A 267 1.35 19.36 4.17
CA ALA A 267 1.54 18.38 3.12
C ALA A 267 3.01 18.32 2.68
N PHE A 268 3.59 17.14 2.70
CA PHE A 268 4.93 16.85 2.18
C PHE A 268 4.85 15.98 0.92
N ALA A 269 5.93 15.91 0.18
CA ALA A 269 6.03 14.99 -0.94
C ALA A 269 5.94 13.52 -0.46
N ASP A 270 5.40 12.63 -1.30
CA ASP A 270 5.44 11.20 -1.00
C ASP A 270 6.90 10.75 -0.87
N HIS A 271 7.19 9.93 0.14
CA HIS A 271 8.54 9.52 0.56
C HIS A 271 9.48 10.67 0.98
N ALA A 272 8.94 11.80 1.46
CA ALA A 272 9.77 12.89 2.00
C ALA A 272 10.65 12.41 3.16
N GLU A 273 11.85 12.97 3.23
CA GLU A 273 12.72 12.86 4.41
C GLU A 273 12.31 13.92 5.44
N TYR A 274 12.36 13.56 6.71
CA TYR A 274 11.99 14.43 7.82
C TYR A 274 13.17 14.71 8.73
N SER A 275 13.14 15.87 9.37
CA SER A 275 14.01 16.21 10.49
C SER A 275 13.21 16.87 11.61
N ALA A 276 13.73 16.85 12.83
CA ALA A 276 13.09 17.53 13.96
C ALA A 276 12.83 19.02 13.68
N GLN A 277 13.75 19.68 12.98
CA GLN A 277 13.62 21.09 12.60
C GLN A 277 12.50 21.31 11.59
N ALA A 278 12.36 20.43 10.58
CA ALA A 278 11.31 20.53 9.56
C ALA A 278 9.89 20.31 10.13
N LEU A 279 9.80 19.64 11.29
CA LEU A 279 8.54 19.37 11.98
C LEU A 279 8.32 20.25 13.23
N SER A 280 9.13 21.31 13.40
CA SER A 280 8.95 22.32 14.46
C SER A 280 8.06 23.43 13.96
N PHE A 281 6.80 23.43 14.36
CA PHE A 281 5.79 24.40 13.94
C PHE A 281 5.44 25.38 15.05
N THR A 282 4.92 26.55 14.66
CA THR A 282 4.45 27.61 15.56
C THR A 282 2.98 27.94 15.23
N PRO A 283 2.08 28.05 16.23
CA PRO A 283 2.31 27.83 17.68
C PRO A 283 2.62 26.35 18.00
N SER A 284 3.16 26.07 19.20
CA SER A 284 3.38 24.70 19.66
C SER A 284 2.05 24.02 19.93
N LEU A 285 1.71 23.01 19.12
CA LEU A 285 0.52 22.17 19.21
C LEU A 285 0.93 20.70 19.14
N PRO A 286 0.09 19.76 19.62
CA PRO A 286 0.29 18.34 19.34
C PRO A 286 0.44 18.11 17.84
N LEU A 287 1.29 17.16 17.47
CA LEU A 287 1.49 16.79 16.07
C LEU A 287 0.94 15.40 15.81
N VAL A 288 0.09 15.28 14.77
CA VAL A 288 -0.44 14.00 14.30
C VAL A 288 -0.01 13.77 12.87
N MET A 289 0.58 12.61 12.59
CA MET A 289 1.04 12.24 11.26
C MET A 289 0.45 10.92 10.79
N THR A 290 0.66 10.60 9.52
CA THR A 290 0.30 9.27 9.04
C THR A 290 1.24 8.22 9.61
N GLU A 291 0.77 6.98 9.71
CA GLU A 291 1.60 5.87 10.20
C GLU A 291 2.82 5.61 9.28
N LYS A 292 2.67 5.81 7.97
CA LYS A 292 3.77 5.72 6.99
C LYS A 292 4.85 6.78 7.25
N ASP A 293 4.47 7.99 7.66
CA ASP A 293 5.44 9.03 7.99
C ASP A 293 6.10 8.80 9.35
N ALA A 294 5.34 8.24 10.29
CA ALA A 294 5.81 7.96 11.65
C ALA A 294 7.05 7.04 11.69
N VAL A 295 7.13 6.04 10.80
CA VAL A 295 8.30 5.14 10.76
C VAL A 295 9.61 5.86 10.46
N LYS A 296 9.55 7.03 9.80
CA LYS A 296 10.71 7.87 9.48
C LYS A 296 11.09 8.82 10.62
N CYS A 297 10.17 9.08 11.54
CA CYS A 297 10.32 10.13 12.55
C CYS A 297 10.66 9.60 13.95
N ARG A 298 10.54 8.30 14.21
CA ARG A 298 10.71 7.71 15.56
C ARG A 298 12.03 8.06 16.23
N ALA A 299 13.14 8.09 15.47
CA ALA A 299 14.47 8.34 16.03
C ALA A 299 14.66 9.72 16.66
N PHE A 300 13.81 10.69 16.29
CA PHE A 300 13.89 12.07 16.77
C PHE A 300 12.53 12.62 17.24
N ALA A 301 11.60 11.73 17.57
CA ALA A 301 10.23 12.07 17.96
C ALA A 301 10.21 12.90 19.26
N ALA A 302 9.39 13.95 19.27
CA ALA A 302 9.08 14.70 20.48
C ALA A 302 7.91 14.03 21.25
N PRO A 303 7.74 14.35 22.57
CA PRO A 303 6.72 13.70 23.40
C PRO A 303 5.27 13.87 22.91
N ASP A 304 4.97 14.97 22.24
CA ASP A 304 3.62 15.29 21.76
C ASP A 304 3.37 14.88 20.30
N TRP A 305 4.21 13.97 19.77
CA TRP A 305 4.06 13.48 18.41
C TRP A 305 3.34 12.15 18.39
N TRP A 306 2.29 12.10 17.58
CA TRP A 306 1.40 10.96 17.45
C TRP A 306 1.25 10.56 16.00
N TYR A 307 0.96 9.30 15.74
CA TYR A 307 0.40 8.91 14.47
C TYR A 307 -1.01 8.36 14.64
N LEU A 308 -1.82 8.56 13.60
CA LEU A 308 -3.15 7.97 13.52
C LEU A 308 -3.01 6.57 12.91
N ALA A 309 -3.26 5.55 13.72
CA ALA A 309 -3.35 4.17 13.25
C ALA A 309 -4.65 4.00 12.44
N VAL A 310 -4.53 3.43 11.24
CA VAL A 310 -5.64 3.25 10.32
C VAL A 310 -5.68 1.81 9.86
N ASP A 311 -6.81 1.14 10.06
CA ASP A 311 -7.02 -0.24 9.65
C ASP A 311 -7.96 -0.32 8.43
N ALA A 312 -7.71 -1.29 7.56
CA ALA A 312 -8.66 -1.61 6.50
C ALA A 312 -9.84 -2.39 7.09
N VAL A 313 -11.04 -2.02 6.67
CA VAL A 313 -12.28 -2.71 6.99
C VAL A 313 -12.91 -3.15 5.67
N PRO A 314 -12.59 -4.35 5.18
CA PRO A 314 -13.21 -4.92 4.00
C PRO A 314 -14.67 -5.26 4.23
N SER A 315 -15.45 -5.34 3.14
CA SER A 315 -16.83 -5.80 3.20
C SER A 315 -16.92 -7.27 3.66
N PRO A 316 -18.02 -7.66 4.31
CA PRO A 316 -18.24 -9.07 4.68
C PRO A 316 -18.19 -10.02 3.48
N ALA A 317 -18.63 -9.57 2.31
CA ALA A 317 -18.57 -10.36 1.08
C ALA A 317 -17.13 -10.62 0.63
N PHE A 318 -16.25 -9.62 0.73
CA PHE A 318 -14.82 -9.83 0.47
C PHE A 318 -14.19 -10.82 1.45
N VAL A 319 -14.49 -10.69 2.74
CA VAL A 319 -13.98 -11.61 3.77
C VAL A 319 -14.36 -13.04 3.44
N ALA A 320 -15.66 -13.30 3.19
CA ALA A 320 -16.16 -14.64 2.84
C ALA A 320 -15.57 -15.18 1.53
N TRP A 321 -15.39 -14.31 0.53
CA TRP A 321 -14.73 -14.67 -0.72
C TRP A 321 -13.26 -15.04 -0.47
N PHE A 322 -12.53 -14.24 0.29
CA PHE A 322 -11.11 -14.48 0.58
C PHE A 322 -10.90 -15.78 1.36
N ASP A 323 -11.74 -16.05 2.36
CA ASP A 323 -11.74 -17.33 3.11
C ASP A 323 -11.95 -18.50 2.18
N THR A 324 -12.90 -18.39 1.25
CA THR A 324 -13.15 -19.44 0.23
C THR A 324 -11.92 -19.67 -0.65
N GLN A 325 -11.21 -18.60 -1.06
CA GLN A 325 -9.98 -18.75 -1.84
C GLN A 325 -8.87 -19.40 -1.01
N LEU A 326 -8.69 -19.01 0.24
CA LEU A 326 -7.71 -19.63 1.13
C LEU A 326 -7.98 -21.14 1.29
N MET A 327 -9.24 -21.53 1.49
CA MET A 327 -9.63 -22.96 1.57
C MET A 327 -9.29 -23.75 0.30
N ARG A 328 -9.36 -23.12 -0.87
CA ARG A 328 -9.02 -23.77 -2.15
C ARG A 328 -7.51 -23.91 -2.36
N LEU A 329 -6.73 -22.96 -1.87
CA LEU A 329 -5.28 -22.88 -2.10
C LEU A 329 -4.47 -23.66 -1.05
N LEU A 330 -4.97 -23.76 0.16
CA LEU A 330 -4.26 -24.35 1.27
C LEU A 330 -4.68 -25.82 1.48
N PRO A 331 -3.73 -26.70 1.87
CA PRO A 331 -4.08 -28.06 2.25
C PRO A 331 -5.07 -28.09 3.43
N ALA A 332 -6.04 -29.02 3.41
CA ALA A 332 -7.08 -29.14 4.43
C ALA A 332 -6.56 -29.22 5.88
N ARG A 333 -5.32 -29.70 6.06
CA ARG A 333 -4.65 -29.79 7.39
C ARG A 333 -4.23 -28.43 8.00
N LEU A 334 -4.26 -27.36 7.24
CA LEU A 334 -3.86 -26.00 7.68
C LEU A 334 -5.05 -25.11 7.97
N LEU A 335 -6.27 -25.61 7.80
CA LEU A 335 -7.50 -24.86 8.04
C LEU A 335 -8.12 -25.32 9.35
N PRO A 336 -8.67 -24.41 10.19
CA PRO A 336 -9.31 -24.74 11.47
C PRO A 336 -10.56 -25.60 11.33
#